data_a00245329982d3afeff4bb864d037b03
#
_entry.id   a00245329982d3afeff4bb864d037b03
#
_cell.length_a   1.000
_cell.length_b   1.000
_cell.length_c   1.000
_cell.angle_alpha   90.00
_cell.angle_beta   90.00
_cell.angle_gamma   90.00
#
_symmetry.space_group_name_H-M   'P 1'
#
loop_
_entity.id
_entity.type
_entity.pdbx_description
1 polymer ?
#
loop_
_entity_poly.entity_id
_entity_poly.type
_entity_poly.pdbx_seq_one_letter_code
_entity_poly.pdbx_strand_id
1 'polypeptide(L)'
;MQVQLDAPNIGELEKQYLCRCIDSTFVSTFGPFIGEFEDKFARYVGTKRAVSTQSGTAAIHLALHELGVGPGDEVIVPPITFIASVNPVTYVGATPVFVDIDPSSWDMIPELVEKAITKKTKAIIPVHIYGNPCDMDALTEISERYGIPMLE
;
A
#
# COMPACT_ATOMS: atom_id res chain seq x y z
N MET A 1 11.27 21.85 21.56
CA MET A 1 10.09 21.04 21.26
C MET A 1 10.58 19.83 20.46
N GLN A 2 10.37 18.62 20.96
CA GLN A 2 10.77 17.42 20.23
C GLN A 2 9.56 16.98 19.39
N VAL A 3 9.70 16.97 18.08
CA VAL A 3 8.67 16.49 17.14
C VAL A 3 9.03 15.06 16.76
N GLN A 4 8.14 14.13 17.05
CA GLN A 4 8.30 12.74 16.61
C GLN A 4 7.73 12.60 15.21
N LEU A 5 8.42 11.87 14.33
CA LEU A 5 8.04 11.71 12.94
C LEU A 5 6.81 10.81 12.77
N ASP A 6 6.70 9.78 13.62
CA ASP A 6 5.76 8.66 13.47
C ASP A 6 4.95 8.35 14.72
N ALA A 7 4.81 9.34 15.61
CA ALA A 7 3.99 9.15 16.82
C ALA A 7 2.53 8.91 16.45
N PRO A 8 1.90 7.80 16.91
CA PRO A 8 0.50 7.54 16.63
C PRO A 8 -0.40 8.60 17.27
N ASN A 9 -1.38 9.08 16.52
CA ASN A 9 -2.43 9.97 17.03
C ASN A 9 -3.55 9.14 17.66
N ILE A 10 -3.47 8.92 18.97
CA ILE A 10 -4.40 8.10 19.74
C ILE A 10 -5.16 8.98 20.72
N GLY A 11 -6.48 8.85 20.73
CA GLY A 11 -7.37 9.58 21.60
C GLY A 11 -8.33 8.71 22.41
N GLU A 12 -9.39 9.34 22.90
CA GLU A 12 -10.39 8.64 23.73
C GLU A 12 -11.23 7.65 22.93
N LEU A 13 -11.41 7.88 21.62
CA LEU A 13 -12.21 7.00 20.76
C LEU A 13 -11.53 5.64 20.58
N GLU A 14 -10.23 5.62 20.32
CA GLU A 14 -9.45 4.38 20.19
C GLU A 14 -9.47 3.57 21.49
N LYS A 15 -9.35 4.26 22.63
CA LYS A 15 -9.45 3.64 23.95
C LYS A 15 -10.82 3.00 24.18
N GLN A 16 -11.90 3.68 23.81
CA GLN A 16 -13.26 3.14 23.93
C GLN A 16 -13.43 1.89 23.05
N TYR A 17 -12.94 1.89 21.80
CA TYR A 17 -13.00 0.69 20.96
C TYR A 17 -12.21 -0.48 21.55
N LEU A 18 -10.99 -0.23 22.07
CA LEU A 18 -10.20 -1.27 22.73
C LEU A 18 -10.90 -1.84 23.95
N CYS A 19 -11.49 -1.00 24.81
CA CYS A 19 -12.28 -1.47 25.96
C CYS A 19 -13.46 -2.34 25.50
N ARG A 20 -14.21 -1.91 24.48
CA ARG A 20 -15.32 -2.71 23.92
C ARG A 20 -14.85 -4.05 23.36
N CYS A 21 -13.67 -4.13 22.73
CA CYS A 21 -13.10 -5.41 22.30
C CYS A 21 -12.84 -6.34 23.49
N ILE A 22 -12.26 -5.82 24.57
CA ILE A 22 -11.98 -6.60 25.79
C ILE A 22 -13.28 -7.04 26.45
N ASP A 23 -14.23 -6.13 26.64
CA ASP A 23 -15.52 -6.41 27.30
C ASP A 23 -16.35 -7.46 26.54
N SER A 24 -16.28 -7.42 25.21
CA SER A 24 -16.96 -8.40 24.34
C SER A 24 -16.20 -9.69 24.13
N THR A 25 -14.96 -9.80 24.60
CA THR A 25 -14.01 -10.91 24.38
C THR A 25 -13.57 -11.13 22.93
N PHE A 26 -13.99 -10.28 21.97
CA PHE A 26 -13.53 -10.33 20.60
C PHE A 26 -12.20 -9.59 20.43
N VAL A 27 -11.12 -10.27 20.81
CA VAL A 27 -9.73 -9.72 20.81
C VAL A 27 -8.81 -10.35 19.76
N SER A 28 -9.37 -11.11 18.82
CA SER A 28 -8.61 -11.80 17.78
C SER A 28 -9.08 -11.42 16.36
N THR A 29 -8.79 -12.26 15.39
CA THR A 29 -9.11 -12.07 13.97
C THR A 29 -10.59 -12.26 13.62
N PHE A 30 -11.45 -12.44 14.60
CA PHE A 30 -12.89 -12.62 14.43
C PHE A 30 -13.66 -11.69 15.38
N GLY A 31 -14.74 -11.10 14.89
CA GLY A 31 -15.61 -10.26 15.70
C GLY A 31 -16.29 -9.14 14.88
N PRO A 32 -17.24 -8.41 15.51
CA PRO A 32 -18.07 -7.42 14.81
C PRO A 32 -17.27 -6.22 14.29
N PHE A 33 -16.15 -5.85 14.95
CA PHE A 33 -15.36 -4.69 14.57
C PHE A 33 -14.62 -4.85 13.25
N ILE A 34 -14.29 -6.10 12.86
CA ILE A 34 -13.64 -6.37 11.57
C ILE A 34 -14.59 -6.00 10.43
N GLY A 35 -15.80 -6.54 10.43
CA GLY A 35 -16.80 -6.22 9.41
C GLY A 35 -17.20 -4.74 9.41
N GLU A 36 -17.34 -4.13 10.59
CA GLU A 36 -17.62 -2.69 10.71
C GLU A 36 -16.50 -1.83 10.08
N PHE A 37 -15.24 -2.20 10.33
CA PHE A 37 -14.10 -1.52 9.74
C PHE A 37 -14.06 -1.67 8.21
N GLU A 38 -14.18 -2.90 7.72
CA GLU A 38 -14.16 -3.21 6.29
C GLU A 38 -15.26 -2.48 5.52
N ASP A 39 -16.48 -2.47 6.06
CA ASP A 39 -17.62 -1.76 5.46
C ASP A 39 -17.44 -0.24 5.46
N LYS A 40 -16.93 0.33 6.56
CA LYS A 40 -16.68 1.76 6.65
C LYS A 40 -15.54 2.19 5.73
N PHE A 41 -14.47 1.42 5.70
CA PHE A 41 -13.31 1.71 4.85
C PHE A 41 -13.68 1.61 3.36
N ALA A 42 -14.37 0.55 2.95
CA ALA A 42 -14.85 0.38 1.58
C ALA A 42 -15.69 1.58 1.12
N ARG A 43 -16.62 2.06 1.97
CA ARG A 43 -17.42 3.25 1.68
C ARG A 43 -16.59 4.52 1.59
N TYR A 44 -15.59 4.67 2.46
CA TYR A 44 -14.73 5.85 2.50
C TYR A 44 -13.88 5.99 1.23
N VAL A 45 -13.29 4.88 0.77
CA VAL A 45 -12.45 4.86 -0.45
C VAL A 45 -13.24 4.61 -1.75
N GLY A 46 -14.54 4.40 -1.67
CA GLY A 46 -15.41 4.21 -2.84
C GLY A 46 -15.30 2.85 -3.52
N THR A 47 -14.80 1.82 -2.83
CA THR A 47 -14.69 0.45 -3.35
C THR A 47 -15.89 -0.40 -2.95
N LYS A 48 -16.08 -1.54 -3.64
CA LYS A 48 -17.16 -2.49 -3.31
C LYS A 48 -16.93 -3.22 -2.00
N ARG A 49 -15.69 -3.50 -1.66
CA ARG A 49 -15.28 -4.26 -0.48
C ARG A 49 -13.91 -3.81 -0.02
N ALA A 50 -13.62 -4.02 1.25
CA ALA A 50 -12.29 -3.95 1.84
C ALA A 50 -12.03 -5.25 2.60
N VAL A 51 -10.76 -5.58 2.77
CA VAL A 51 -10.29 -6.72 3.56
C VAL A 51 -9.25 -6.21 4.54
N SER A 52 -9.50 -6.40 5.81
CA SER A 52 -8.58 -6.00 6.87
C SER A 52 -7.40 -6.96 6.97
N THR A 53 -6.22 -6.41 7.18
CA THR A 53 -4.98 -7.15 7.41
C THR A 53 -4.28 -6.62 8.65
N GLN A 54 -3.36 -7.39 9.22
CA GLN A 54 -2.64 -6.99 10.44
C GLN A 54 -1.59 -5.90 10.20
N SER A 55 -1.24 -5.61 8.93
CA SER A 55 -0.25 -4.58 8.57
C SER A 55 -0.31 -4.23 7.09
N GLY A 56 0.23 -3.05 6.71
CA GLY A 56 0.39 -2.68 5.31
C GLY A 56 1.27 -3.66 4.52
N THR A 57 2.31 -4.22 5.15
CA THR A 57 3.14 -5.27 4.55
C THR A 57 2.29 -6.48 4.12
N ALA A 58 1.39 -6.92 5.00
CA ALA A 58 0.50 -8.04 4.70
C ALA A 58 -0.53 -7.69 3.62
N ALA A 59 -1.02 -6.45 3.61
CA ALA A 59 -1.94 -5.97 2.58
C ALA A 59 -1.29 -5.98 1.20
N ILE A 60 -0.08 -5.43 1.07
CA ILE A 60 0.67 -5.43 -0.20
C ILE A 60 1.00 -6.86 -0.64
N HIS A 61 1.43 -7.73 0.30
CA HIS A 61 1.72 -9.13 0.00
C HIS A 61 0.48 -9.86 -0.54
N LEU A 62 -0.66 -9.69 0.10
CA LEU A 62 -1.93 -10.26 -0.35
C LEU A 62 -2.31 -9.74 -1.74
N ALA A 63 -2.22 -8.43 -1.97
CA ALA A 63 -2.55 -7.82 -3.25
C ALA A 63 -1.64 -8.34 -4.39
N LEU A 64 -0.33 -8.41 -4.18
CA LEU A 64 0.61 -8.96 -5.15
C LEU A 64 0.32 -10.44 -5.45
N HIS A 65 0.00 -11.22 -4.42
CA HIS A 65 -0.39 -12.63 -4.58
C HIS A 65 -1.66 -12.78 -5.43
N GLU A 66 -2.70 -11.98 -5.15
CA GLU A 66 -3.96 -12.00 -5.90
C GLU A 66 -3.80 -11.53 -7.36
N LEU A 67 -2.85 -10.63 -7.63
CA LEU A 67 -2.46 -10.23 -8.99
C LEU A 67 -1.66 -11.31 -9.73
N GLY A 68 -1.32 -12.42 -9.07
CA GLY A 68 -0.54 -13.51 -9.64
C GLY A 68 0.95 -13.16 -9.84
N VAL A 69 1.46 -12.18 -9.08
CA VAL A 69 2.88 -11.80 -9.11
C VAL A 69 3.73 -12.90 -8.47
N GLY A 70 4.81 -13.31 -9.12
CA GLY A 70 5.65 -14.40 -8.64
C GLY A 70 7.07 -14.42 -9.21
N PRO A 71 7.77 -15.56 -9.08
CA PRO A 71 9.14 -15.70 -9.55
C PRO A 71 9.29 -15.40 -11.04
N GLY A 72 10.23 -14.52 -11.38
CA GLY A 72 10.48 -14.08 -12.76
C GLY A 72 9.75 -12.80 -13.15
N ASP A 73 8.79 -12.35 -12.35
CA ASP A 73 8.09 -11.07 -12.54
C ASP A 73 8.87 -9.92 -11.91
N GLU A 74 8.53 -8.71 -12.32
CA GLU A 74 9.11 -7.45 -11.87
C GLU A 74 8.00 -6.55 -11.31
N VAL A 75 8.31 -5.84 -10.21
CA VAL A 75 7.43 -4.83 -9.61
C VAL A 75 8.19 -3.54 -9.48
N ILE A 76 7.67 -2.45 -10.06
CA ILE A 76 8.30 -1.13 -10.00
C ILE A 76 7.97 -0.46 -8.66
N VAL A 77 9.02 0.00 -7.96
CA VAL A 77 8.95 0.60 -6.63
C VAL A 77 9.88 1.82 -6.52
N PRO A 78 9.60 2.82 -5.65
CA PRO A 78 10.54 3.90 -5.39
C PRO A 78 11.67 3.44 -4.45
N PRO A 79 12.88 4.04 -4.51
CA PRO A 79 13.98 3.74 -3.60
C PRO A 79 13.81 4.41 -2.22
N ILE A 80 13.01 5.48 -2.13
CA ILE A 80 12.69 6.15 -0.87
C ILE A 80 11.28 5.74 -0.44
N THR A 81 11.21 4.83 0.51
CA THR A 81 9.96 4.32 1.06
C THR A 81 10.22 3.59 2.38
N PHE A 82 9.18 3.32 3.14
CA PHE A 82 9.26 2.34 4.21
C PHE A 82 9.42 0.94 3.61
N ILE A 83 10.28 0.13 4.18
CA ILE A 83 10.63 -1.20 3.65
C ILE A 83 9.43 -2.13 3.40
N ALA A 84 8.31 -1.84 4.05
CA ALA A 84 7.04 -2.55 3.87
C ALA A 84 6.49 -2.50 2.43
N SER A 85 6.89 -1.51 1.63
CA SER A 85 6.49 -1.42 0.22
C SER A 85 7.31 -2.36 -0.68
N VAL A 86 8.52 -2.72 -0.26
CA VAL A 86 9.47 -3.51 -1.08
C VAL A 86 9.51 -4.98 -0.66
N ASN A 87 9.55 -5.27 0.65
CA ASN A 87 9.64 -6.64 1.14
C ASN A 87 8.59 -7.60 0.56
N PRO A 88 7.30 -7.21 0.43
CA PRO A 88 6.28 -8.09 -0.13
C PRO A 88 6.58 -8.54 -1.56
N VAL A 89 7.27 -7.72 -2.35
CA VAL A 89 7.72 -8.11 -3.70
C VAL A 89 8.67 -9.30 -3.64
N THR A 90 9.58 -9.29 -2.68
CA THR A 90 10.51 -10.41 -2.48
C THR A 90 9.82 -11.63 -1.87
N TYR A 91 8.78 -11.44 -1.04
CA TYR A 91 8.02 -12.55 -0.45
C TYR A 91 7.27 -13.38 -1.49
N VAL A 92 6.75 -12.74 -2.55
CA VAL A 92 6.14 -13.45 -3.67
C VAL A 92 7.17 -14.01 -4.67
N GLY A 93 8.47 -13.78 -4.44
CA GLY A 93 9.56 -14.25 -5.30
C GLY A 93 9.82 -13.37 -6.53
N ALA A 94 9.19 -12.20 -6.63
CA ALA A 94 9.41 -11.26 -7.71
C ALA A 94 10.64 -10.36 -7.46
N THR A 95 11.05 -9.63 -8.49
CA THR A 95 12.18 -8.70 -8.44
C THR A 95 11.68 -7.27 -8.31
N PRO A 96 12.05 -6.52 -7.25
CA PRO A 96 11.78 -5.09 -7.19
C PRO A 96 12.66 -4.34 -8.19
N VAL A 97 12.04 -3.50 -9.02
CA VAL A 97 12.72 -2.61 -9.97
C VAL A 97 12.63 -1.20 -9.42
N PHE A 98 13.75 -0.65 -8.99
CA PHE A 98 13.79 0.69 -8.42
C PHE A 98 13.81 1.75 -9.51
N VAL A 99 12.90 2.71 -9.39
CA VAL A 99 12.80 3.89 -10.25
C VAL A 99 13.06 5.12 -9.41
N ASP A 100 13.94 6.00 -9.91
CA ASP A 100 14.36 7.18 -9.18
C ASP A 100 13.19 8.15 -8.92
N ILE A 101 13.40 9.02 -7.94
CA ILE A 101 12.43 10.01 -7.46
C ILE A 101 12.88 11.42 -7.80
N ASP A 102 11.93 12.34 -7.89
CA ASP A 102 12.22 13.76 -7.97
C ASP A 102 12.79 14.26 -6.63
N PRO A 103 13.97 14.87 -6.60
CA PRO A 103 14.61 15.32 -5.37
C PRO A 103 13.86 16.46 -4.64
N SER A 104 12.94 17.13 -5.32
CA SER A 104 12.15 18.22 -4.73
C SER A 104 10.85 17.75 -4.09
N SER A 105 10.18 16.76 -4.67
CA SER A 105 8.92 16.20 -4.18
C SER A 105 9.07 14.85 -3.47
N TRP A 106 10.12 14.11 -3.79
CA TRP A 106 10.40 12.73 -3.38
C TRP A 106 9.46 11.69 -3.96
N ASP A 107 8.70 12.06 -4.97
CA ASP A 107 7.77 11.19 -5.66
C ASP A 107 8.44 10.47 -6.84
N MET A 108 7.90 9.32 -7.22
CA MET A 108 8.34 8.59 -8.41
C MET A 108 8.16 9.47 -9.66
N ILE A 109 9.18 9.48 -10.52
CA ILE A 109 9.14 10.21 -11.79
C ILE A 109 8.44 9.36 -12.85
N PRO A 110 7.24 9.77 -13.36
CA PRO A 110 6.43 8.94 -14.26
C PRO A 110 7.18 8.52 -15.53
N GLU A 111 8.01 9.39 -16.11
CA GLU A 111 8.80 9.09 -17.31
C GLU A 111 9.85 8.00 -17.07
N LEU A 112 10.35 7.90 -15.83
CA LEU A 112 11.28 6.84 -15.45
C LEU A 112 10.53 5.54 -15.16
N VAL A 113 9.32 5.62 -14.59
CA VAL A 113 8.43 4.45 -14.45
C VAL A 113 8.15 3.84 -15.82
N GLU A 114 7.74 4.66 -16.80
CA GLU A 114 7.45 4.18 -18.15
C GLU A 114 8.68 3.52 -18.81
N LYS A 115 9.86 4.13 -18.67
CA LYS A 115 11.13 3.57 -19.20
C LYS A 115 11.54 2.25 -18.54
N ALA A 116 11.14 2.01 -17.29
CA ALA A 116 11.47 0.80 -16.55
C ALA A 116 10.54 -0.38 -16.86
N ILE A 117 9.43 -0.14 -17.57
CA ILE A 117 8.47 -1.19 -17.92
C ILE A 117 9.10 -2.19 -18.89
N THR A 118 9.01 -3.45 -18.55
CA THR A 118 9.40 -4.59 -19.38
C THR A 118 8.23 -5.56 -19.58
N LYS A 119 8.44 -6.61 -20.35
CA LYS A 119 7.45 -7.71 -20.48
C LYS A 119 7.21 -8.49 -19.17
N LYS A 120 8.09 -8.30 -18.19
CA LYS A 120 8.01 -8.95 -16.87
C LYS A 120 7.33 -8.07 -15.82
N THR A 121 7.12 -6.79 -16.10
CA THR A 121 6.50 -5.88 -15.15
C THR A 121 5.05 -6.26 -14.93
N LYS A 122 4.68 -6.52 -13.68
CA LYS A 122 3.35 -7.00 -13.27
C LYS A 122 2.60 -6.04 -12.37
N ALA A 123 3.30 -5.14 -11.68
CA ALA A 123 2.68 -4.12 -10.84
C ALA A 123 3.60 -2.91 -10.69
N ILE A 124 3.00 -1.78 -10.33
CA ILE A 124 3.67 -0.55 -9.91
C ILE A 124 3.17 -0.23 -8.50
N ILE A 125 4.08 0.13 -7.59
CA ILE A 125 3.73 0.53 -6.22
C ILE A 125 4.14 2.00 -6.04
N PRO A 126 3.28 2.97 -6.34
CA PRO A 126 3.52 4.35 -5.97
C PRO A 126 3.46 4.52 -4.46
N VAL A 127 4.29 5.42 -3.91
CA VAL A 127 4.33 5.70 -2.47
C VAL A 127 4.20 7.19 -2.26
N HIS A 128 3.15 7.61 -1.57
CA HIS A 128 2.88 8.99 -1.19
C HIS A 128 3.67 9.35 0.08
N ILE A 129 4.97 9.52 -0.11
CA ILE A 129 5.90 9.67 1.02
C ILE A 129 5.56 10.93 1.86
N TYR A 130 5.47 10.75 3.16
CA TYR A 130 5.07 11.81 4.12
C TYR A 130 3.76 12.54 3.78
N GLY A 131 2.87 11.89 3.00
CA GLY A 131 1.59 12.47 2.60
C GLY A 131 1.65 13.37 1.36
N ASN A 132 2.79 13.44 0.68
CA ASN A 132 2.89 14.07 -0.62
C ASN A 132 2.42 13.08 -1.70
N PRO A 133 1.34 13.39 -2.45
CA PRO A 133 0.84 12.46 -3.45
C PRO A 133 1.73 12.46 -4.71
N CYS A 134 2.02 11.26 -5.22
CA CYS A 134 2.62 11.12 -6.55
C CYS A 134 1.73 11.75 -7.63
N ASP A 135 2.28 12.03 -8.80
CA ASP A 135 1.50 12.40 -9.99
C ASP A 135 0.67 11.19 -10.46
N MET A 136 -0.49 11.01 -9.81
CA MET A 136 -1.36 9.88 -10.07
C MET A 136 -2.04 9.95 -11.42
N ASP A 137 -2.23 11.13 -12.00
CA ASP A 137 -2.81 11.27 -13.34
C ASP A 137 -1.85 10.66 -14.38
N ALA A 138 -0.58 11.05 -14.34
CA ALA A 138 0.45 10.51 -15.23
C ALA A 138 0.69 9.01 -15.01
N LEU A 139 0.75 8.56 -13.75
CA LEU A 139 0.95 7.15 -13.43
C LEU A 139 -0.25 6.30 -13.84
N THR A 140 -1.49 6.80 -13.70
CA THR A 140 -2.70 6.12 -14.15
C THR A 140 -2.72 5.97 -15.67
N GLU A 141 -2.35 7.02 -16.41
CA GLU A 141 -2.24 6.94 -17.86
C GLU A 141 -1.23 5.85 -18.30
N ILE A 142 -0.09 5.76 -17.63
CA ILE A 142 0.92 4.71 -17.89
C ILE A 142 0.33 3.33 -17.56
N SER A 143 -0.26 3.17 -16.38
CA SER A 143 -0.90 1.93 -15.94
C SER A 143 -1.93 1.41 -16.95
N GLU A 144 -2.82 2.29 -17.41
CA GLU A 144 -3.85 1.95 -18.39
C GLU A 144 -3.26 1.60 -19.77
N ARG A 145 -2.28 2.40 -20.23
CA ARG A 145 -1.62 2.19 -21.53
C ARG A 145 -0.92 0.84 -21.63
N TYR A 146 -0.30 0.39 -20.54
CA TYR A 146 0.45 -0.87 -20.50
C TYR A 146 -0.34 -2.03 -19.87
N GLY A 147 -1.52 -1.76 -19.32
CA GLY A 147 -2.34 -2.77 -18.64
C GLY A 147 -1.69 -3.32 -17.37
N ILE A 148 -0.91 -2.49 -16.65
CA ILE A 148 -0.18 -2.87 -15.43
C ILE A 148 -0.90 -2.27 -14.23
N PRO A 149 -1.38 -3.07 -13.28
CA PRO A 149 -2.06 -2.57 -12.07
C PRO A 149 -1.13 -1.77 -11.16
N MET A 150 -1.72 -0.79 -10.45
CA MET A 150 -1.05 -0.04 -9.39
C MET A 150 -1.58 -0.46 -8.01
N LEU A 151 -0.70 -0.45 -7.02
CA LEU A 151 -1.01 -0.67 -5.59
C LEU A 151 -0.52 0.54 -4.80
N GLU A 152 -1.46 1.35 -4.32
CA GLU A 152 -1.19 2.49 -3.43
C GLU A 152 -1.08 2.06 -1.97
#